data_b68037ceb8195264dfd00dcc70a6aa04
#
_entry.id   b68037ceb8195264dfd00dcc70a6aa04
#
_cell.length_a   1.000
_cell.length_b   1.000
_cell.length_c   1.000
_cell.angle_alpha   90.00
_cell.angle_beta   90.00
_cell.angle_gamma   90.00
#
_symmetry.space_group_name_H-M   'P 1'
#
loop_
_entity.id
_entity.type
_entity.pdbx_description
1 polymer ?
#
loop_
_entity_poly.entity_id
_entity_poly.type
_entity_poly.pdbx_seq_one_letter_code
_entity_poly.pdbx_strand_id
1 'polypeptide(L)'
;MNINIEPYISVVPRVFHTGESQKITIKSKHDFVHLKGVYSVSILPRYEYQYNSELGTAHYDSFDVEAVNNELSFYYEFGVEQEYNIFVEPHDKTGRNVQGVKTSVYALDSDLYGKKVMKGDLHLHTTFSDGLETPEHRAVVARKNGFDFIAITDHNNYLGSIHLREKMDRCKTNMIFIRGEEVHAAKCPVHILSLGANKAIAPQVTEITDEQKQILLDLVDL
;
A
#
# COMPACT_ATOMS: atom_id res chain seq x y z
N MET A 1 -22.13 7.64 11.01
CA MET A 1 -21.38 7.28 9.79
C MET A 1 -19.92 7.66 10.04
N ASN A 2 -19.03 6.70 10.23
CA ASN A 2 -17.61 6.99 10.43
C ASN A 2 -17.01 7.38 9.08
N ILE A 3 -16.70 8.64 8.88
CA ILE A 3 -16.03 9.12 7.68
C ILE A 3 -14.53 8.87 7.89
N ASN A 4 -13.89 8.11 7.00
CA ASN A 4 -12.44 8.01 7.01
C ASN A 4 -11.84 9.37 6.66
N ILE A 5 -11.16 10.01 7.63
CA ILE A 5 -10.56 11.34 7.45
C ILE A 5 -9.09 11.26 7.00
N GLU A 6 -8.52 10.08 6.86
CA GLU A 6 -7.12 9.91 6.40
C GLU A 6 -6.81 10.67 5.10
N PRO A 7 -7.69 10.70 4.07
CA PRO A 7 -7.45 11.49 2.87
C PRO A 7 -7.33 13.00 3.10
N TYR A 8 -7.90 13.49 4.20
CA TYR A 8 -7.98 14.91 4.54
C TYR A 8 -6.91 15.38 5.52
N ILE A 9 -6.02 14.49 5.93
CA ILE A 9 -4.86 14.80 6.78
C ILE A 9 -3.54 14.58 6.03
N SER A 10 -2.48 15.22 6.51
CA SER A 10 -1.10 14.90 6.15
C SER A 10 -0.36 14.41 7.38
N VAL A 11 0.51 13.42 7.19
CA VAL A 11 1.44 12.91 8.20
C VAL A 11 2.86 13.13 7.69
N VAL A 12 3.70 13.78 8.48
CA VAL A 12 5.05 14.19 8.07
C VAL A 12 6.04 13.98 9.23
N PRO A 13 7.15 13.32 8.99
CA PRO A 13 7.47 12.52 7.81
C PRO A 13 6.68 11.21 7.79
N ARG A 14 6.55 10.58 6.61
CA ARG A 14 5.99 9.21 6.50
C ARG A 14 7.06 8.14 6.44
N VAL A 15 8.28 8.51 6.08
CA VAL A 15 9.42 7.60 5.97
C VAL A 15 10.59 8.23 6.68
N PHE A 16 11.26 7.49 7.54
CA PHE A 16 12.39 7.94 8.34
C PHE A 16 13.32 6.76 8.69
N HIS A 17 14.48 7.08 9.26
CA HIS A 17 15.46 6.09 9.69
C HIS A 17 15.06 5.43 11.01
N THR A 18 15.33 4.11 11.16
CA THR A 18 15.16 3.37 12.41
C THR A 18 16.11 3.84 13.50
N GLY A 19 15.73 3.62 14.76
CA GLY A 19 16.60 3.84 15.92
C GLY A 19 16.84 5.30 16.30
N GLU A 20 16.14 6.24 15.65
CA GLU A 20 16.20 7.66 15.97
C GLU A 20 14.85 8.17 16.47
N SER A 21 14.89 9.13 17.42
CA SER A 21 13.68 9.82 17.87
C SER A 21 13.16 10.74 16.76
N GLN A 22 12.02 10.38 16.19
CA GLN A 22 11.43 11.10 15.07
C GLN A 22 10.25 11.97 15.52
N LYS A 23 10.25 13.25 15.12
CA LYS A 23 9.05 14.09 15.27
C LYS A 23 8.05 13.76 14.18
N ILE A 24 6.89 13.26 14.58
CA ILE A 24 5.74 13.05 13.70
C ILE A 24 4.77 14.22 13.86
N THR A 25 4.29 14.76 12.75
CA THR A 25 3.27 15.82 12.75
C THR A 25 2.09 15.40 11.88
N ILE A 26 0.91 15.44 12.45
CA ILE A 26 -0.36 15.18 11.77
C ILE A 26 -1.08 16.51 11.62
N LYS A 27 -1.39 16.92 10.39
CA LYS A 27 -2.04 18.19 10.05
C LYS A 27 -3.29 17.96 9.23
N SER A 28 -4.28 18.82 9.43
CA SER A 28 -5.40 18.93 8.49
C SER A 28 -4.93 19.50 7.14
N LYS A 29 -5.46 18.95 6.05
CA LYS A 29 -5.32 19.49 4.69
C LYS A 29 -6.48 20.38 4.26
N HIS A 30 -7.56 20.41 5.07
CA HIS A 30 -8.82 21.07 4.73
C HIS A 30 -9.42 21.79 5.92
N ASP A 31 -10.04 22.94 5.67
CA ASP A 31 -10.61 23.81 6.70
C ASP A 31 -11.78 23.18 7.47
N PHE A 32 -12.40 22.13 6.91
CA PHE A 32 -13.50 21.44 7.59
C PHE A 32 -13.04 20.32 8.55
N VAL A 33 -11.76 19.97 8.56
CA VAL A 33 -11.17 19.03 9.53
C VAL A 33 -10.43 19.81 10.60
N HIS A 34 -10.95 19.77 11.82
CA HIS A 34 -10.36 20.48 12.95
C HIS A 34 -9.81 19.51 13.98
N LEU A 35 -8.52 19.60 14.24
CA LEU A 35 -7.84 18.90 15.32
C LEU A 35 -7.81 19.82 16.54
N LYS A 36 -8.57 19.49 17.59
CA LYS A 36 -8.70 20.29 18.81
C LYS A 36 -8.77 19.41 20.04
N GLY A 37 -8.20 19.89 21.15
CA GLY A 37 -8.20 19.16 22.43
C GLY A 37 -7.18 18.04 22.48
N VAL A 38 -7.40 17.09 23.35
CA VAL A 38 -6.49 15.97 23.63
C VAL A 38 -6.88 14.73 22.85
N TYR A 39 -5.90 14.07 22.29
CA TYR A 39 -6.01 12.83 21.55
C TYR A 39 -5.15 11.74 22.19
N SER A 40 -5.68 10.55 22.29
CA SER A 40 -4.87 9.35 22.55
C SER A 40 -4.24 8.90 21.25
N VAL A 41 -2.92 8.80 21.23
CA VAL A 41 -2.12 8.30 20.10
C VAL A 41 -1.61 6.92 20.46
N SER A 42 -1.98 5.91 19.66
CA SER A 42 -1.48 4.54 19.80
C SER A 42 -0.62 4.18 18.60
N ILE A 43 0.58 3.66 18.86
CA ILE A 43 1.56 3.26 17.84
C ILE A 43 1.72 1.75 17.89
N LEU A 44 1.38 1.08 16.79
CA LEU A 44 1.37 -0.37 16.66
C LEU A 44 2.39 -0.80 15.60
N PRO A 45 3.45 -1.52 15.98
CA PRO A 45 4.35 -2.20 15.05
C PRO A 45 3.54 -3.23 14.25
N ARG A 46 3.45 -3.08 12.92
CA ARG A 46 2.51 -3.89 12.14
C ARG A 46 2.89 -5.37 12.12
N TYR A 47 4.16 -5.67 11.95
CA TYR A 47 4.64 -7.05 11.91
C TYR A 47 4.48 -7.74 13.26
N GLU A 48 4.97 -7.11 14.33
CA GLU A 48 4.86 -7.66 15.69
C GLU A 48 3.42 -7.74 16.17
N TYR A 49 2.59 -6.75 15.82
CA TYR A 49 1.17 -6.77 16.18
C TYR A 49 0.43 -7.93 15.51
N GLN A 50 0.64 -8.14 14.23
CA GLN A 50 -0.02 -9.22 13.49
C GLN A 50 0.38 -10.59 14.07
N TYR A 51 1.67 -10.81 14.27
CA TYR A 51 2.19 -12.06 14.82
C TYR A 51 1.75 -12.29 16.27
N ASN A 52 1.88 -11.28 17.13
CA ASN A 52 1.59 -11.40 18.57
C ASN A 52 0.09 -11.28 18.88
N SER A 53 -0.75 -10.71 18.01
CA SER A 53 -2.20 -10.67 18.21
C SER A 53 -2.82 -12.06 18.15
N GLU A 54 -2.29 -12.95 17.31
CA GLU A 54 -2.69 -14.36 17.25
C GLU A 54 -2.33 -15.11 18.55
N LEU A 55 -1.26 -14.68 19.23
CA LEU A 55 -0.81 -15.22 20.52
C LEU A 55 -1.41 -14.48 21.73
N GLY A 56 -2.21 -13.44 21.53
CA GLY A 56 -2.78 -12.60 22.59
C GLY A 56 -1.76 -11.73 23.35
N THR A 57 -0.59 -11.48 22.79
CA THR A 57 0.53 -10.76 23.42
C THR A 57 0.94 -9.48 22.68
N ALA A 58 0.07 -8.92 21.83
CA ALA A 58 0.37 -7.72 21.09
C ALA A 58 0.66 -6.52 22.02
N HIS A 59 1.82 -5.92 21.84
CA HIS A 59 2.22 -4.70 22.53
C HIS A 59 2.09 -3.49 21.62
N TYR A 60 1.62 -2.39 22.17
CA TYR A 60 1.59 -1.10 21.52
C TYR A 60 1.78 0.00 22.55
N ASP A 61 2.40 1.09 22.13
CA ASP A 61 2.53 2.26 22.97
C ASP A 61 1.33 3.18 22.79
N SER A 62 0.86 3.78 23.87
CA SER A 62 -0.22 4.76 23.85
C SER A 62 0.09 5.91 24.78
N PHE A 63 -0.12 7.15 24.31
CA PHE A 63 0.10 8.38 25.05
C PHE A 63 -0.81 9.49 24.54
N ASP A 64 -0.96 10.53 25.36
CA ASP A 64 -1.82 11.65 25.03
C ASP A 64 -1.05 12.79 24.35
N VAL A 65 -1.67 13.41 23.34
CA VAL A 65 -1.15 14.55 22.59
C VAL A 65 -2.22 15.62 22.50
N GLU A 66 -1.87 16.84 22.88
CA GLU A 66 -2.75 18.01 22.71
C GLU A 66 -2.58 18.61 21.31
N ALA A 67 -3.71 18.90 20.67
CA ALA A 67 -3.71 19.56 19.37
C ALA A 67 -3.43 21.08 19.53
N VAL A 68 -2.40 21.56 18.84
CA VAL A 68 -2.01 22.97 18.83
C VAL A 68 -2.03 23.48 17.40
N ASN A 69 -2.73 24.59 17.14
CA ASN A 69 -2.83 25.20 15.81
C ASN A 69 -3.32 24.24 14.71
N ASN A 70 -4.29 23.40 15.03
CA ASN A 70 -4.83 22.38 14.11
C ASN A 70 -3.82 21.30 13.70
N GLU A 71 -2.84 21.03 14.56
CA GLU A 71 -1.79 20.02 14.38
C GLU A 71 -1.64 19.16 15.64
N LEU A 72 -1.32 17.87 15.45
CA LEU A 72 -0.82 16.98 16.49
C LEU A 72 0.66 16.73 16.21
N SER A 73 1.52 16.97 17.20
CA SER A 73 2.96 16.70 17.07
C SER A 73 3.47 15.94 18.29
N PHE A 74 4.23 14.90 18.04
CA PHE A 74 4.84 14.08 19.08
C PHE A 74 6.18 13.54 18.60
N TYR A 75 7.02 13.10 19.55
CA TYR A 75 8.26 12.41 19.30
C TYR A 75 8.10 10.94 19.67
N TYR A 76 8.65 10.07 18.82
CA TYR A 76 8.65 8.64 19.08
C TYR A 76 9.89 7.99 18.44
N GLU A 77 10.47 6.99 19.10
CA GLU A 77 11.59 6.20 18.58
C GLU A 77 11.06 4.91 17.95
N PHE A 78 11.26 4.78 16.66
CA PHE A 78 10.84 3.61 15.87
C PHE A 78 12.03 2.66 15.74
N GLY A 79 12.10 1.65 16.61
CA GLY A 79 13.29 0.82 16.80
C GLY A 79 13.55 -0.26 15.74
N VAL A 80 12.53 -0.67 14.97
CA VAL A 80 12.62 -1.80 14.03
C VAL A 80 12.14 -1.39 12.65
N GLU A 81 12.81 -1.90 11.61
CA GLU A 81 12.40 -1.66 10.22
C GLU A 81 11.05 -2.33 9.93
N GLN A 82 10.00 -1.51 9.81
CA GLN A 82 8.66 -1.96 9.43
C GLN A 82 7.70 -0.79 9.20
N GLU A 83 6.47 -1.14 8.80
CA GLU A 83 5.33 -0.24 8.87
C GLU A 83 4.80 -0.17 10.30
N TYR A 84 4.48 1.05 10.76
CA TYR A 84 3.80 1.30 12.02
C TYR A 84 2.44 1.91 11.75
N ASN A 85 1.38 1.30 12.29
CA ASN A 85 0.06 1.90 12.30
C ASN A 85 -0.04 2.90 13.45
N ILE A 86 -0.51 4.09 13.17
CA ILE A 86 -0.78 5.14 14.15
C ILE A 86 -2.28 5.33 14.21
N PHE A 87 -2.86 5.09 15.37
CA PHE A 87 -4.26 5.39 15.67
C PHE A 87 -4.31 6.65 16.54
N VAL A 88 -5.18 7.57 16.16
CA VAL A 88 -5.35 8.84 16.85
C VAL A 88 -6.82 8.97 17.19
N GLU A 89 -7.17 8.92 18.47
CA GLU A 89 -8.52 8.98 18.95
C GLU A 89 -8.73 10.19 19.86
N PRO A 90 -9.76 11.01 19.63
CA PRO A 90 -10.05 12.15 20.51
C PRO A 90 -10.58 11.67 21.85
N HIS A 91 -10.20 12.35 22.93
CA HIS A 91 -10.81 12.14 24.24
C HIS A 91 -12.27 12.62 24.25
N ASP A 92 -12.56 13.77 23.65
CA ASP A 92 -13.92 14.25 23.51
C ASP A 92 -14.59 13.69 22.26
N LYS A 93 -15.48 12.74 22.46
CA LYS A 93 -16.27 12.07 21.39
C LYS A 93 -17.63 12.76 21.13
N THR A 94 -17.91 13.89 21.79
CA THR A 94 -19.21 14.58 21.70
C THR A 94 -19.30 15.58 20.54
N GLY A 95 -18.17 16.02 19.99
CA GLY A 95 -18.10 16.98 18.89
C GLY A 95 -18.42 16.37 17.52
N ARG A 96 -19.10 17.16 16.65
CA ARG A 96 -19.43 16.73 15.28
C ARG A 96 -18.21 16.54 14.37
N ASN A 97 -17.05 17.06 14.76
CA ASN A 97 -15.84 17.15 13.91
C ASN A 97 -14.70 16.25 14.37
N VAL A 98 -14.91 15.45 15.39
CA VAL A 98 -13.84 14.64 15.99
C VAL A 98 -14.02 13.21 15.60
N GLN A 99 -13.16 12.73 14.71
CA GLN A 99 -13.10 11.34 14.28
C GLN A 99 -11.72 10.78 14.55
N GLY A 100 -11.66 9.49 14.92
CA GLY A 100 -10.42 8.78 15.00
C GLY A 100 -9.74 8.70 13.61
N VAL A 101 -8.44 8.80 13.59
CA VAL A 101 -7.61 8.65 12.39
C VAL A 101 -6.80 7.38 12.53
N LYS A 102 -6.79 6.56 11.48
CA LYS A 102 -5.78 5.52 11.28
C LYS A 102 -4.87 5.95 10.14
N THR A 103 -3.58 5.90 10.36
CA THR A 103 -2.57 6.20 9.35
C THR A 103 -1.35 5.31 9.54
N SER A 104 -0.43 5.32 8.57
CA SER A 104 0.80 4.54 8.64
C SER A 104 2.02 5.40 8.37
N VAL A 105 3.13 5.01 9.01
CA VAL A 105 4.49 5.52 8.75
C VAL A 105 5.45 4.34 8.60
N TYR A 106 6.62 4.58 8.02
CA TYR A 106 7.60 3.55 7.69
C TYR A 106 8.96 3.90 8.26
N ALA A 107 9.46 3.08 9.17
CA ALA A 107 10.84 3.14 9.62
C ALA A 107 11.68 2.22 8.72
N LEU A 108 12.79 2.73 8.20
CA LEU A 108 13.67 2.01 7.27
C LEU A 108 15.11 2.02 7.78
N ASP A 109 15.80 0.91 7.58
CA ASP A 109 17.23 0.81 7.84
C ASP A 109 18.06 1.53 6.75
N SER A 110 19.34 1.70 7.00
CA SER A 110 20.25 2.52 6.18
C SER A 110 20.35 2.06 4.72
N ASP A 111 20.07 0.80 4.42
CA ASP A 111 20.13 0.27 3.05
C ASP A 111 18.93 0.71 2.19
N LEU A 112 17.79 1.01 2.81
CA LEU A 112 16.58 1.51 2.15
C LEU A 112 16.34 3.00 2.39
N TYR A 113 16.71 3.51 3.57
CA TYR A 113 16.55 4.93 3.89
C TYR A 113 17.35 5.81 2.94
N GLY A 114 16.72 6.86 2.44
CA GLY A 114 17.32 7.76 1.45
C GLY A 114 17.11 7.33 0.00
N LYS A 115 16.60 6.11 -0.27
CA LYS A 115 16.12 5.74 -1.61
C LYS A 115 14.80 6.44 -1.92
N LYS A 116 14.56 6.71 -3.19
CA LYS A 116 13.29 7.31 -3.62
C LYS A 116 12.13 6.33 -3.37
N VAL A 117 11.20 6.74 -2.52
CA VAL A 117 9.93 6.02 -2.35
C VAL A 117 9.08 6.20 -3.61
N MET A 118 8.59 5.11 -4.16
CA MET A 118 7.73 5.10 -5.33
C MET A 118 6.39 4.46 -4.98
N LYS A 119 5.32 5.04 -5.52
CA LYS A 119 3.96 4.54 -5.41
C LYS A 119 3.56 3.82 -6.69
N GLY A 120 3.03 2.61 -6.58
CA GLY A 120 2.58 1.89 -7.76
C GLY A 120 1.60 0.78 -7.47
N ASP A 121 1.14 0.14 -8.55
CA ASP A 121 0.28 -1.02 -8.51
C ASP A 121 0.86 -2.10 -9.45
N LEU A 122 1.03 -3.30 -8.93
CA LEU A 122 1.61 -4.43 -9.64
C LEU A 122 0.57 -5.45 -10.10
N HIS A 123 -0.72 -5.21 -9.84
CA HIS A 123 -1.78 -6.15 -10.16
C HIS A 123 -3.02 -5.42 -10.70
N LEU A 124 -3.07 -5.25 -12.01
CA LEU A 124 -4.16 -4.56 -12.69
C LEU A 124 -4.66 -5.37 -13.89
N HIS A 125 -5.99 -5.48 -13.99
CA HIS A 125 -6.67 -6.13 -15.10
C HIS A 125 -7.30 -5.11 -16.05
N THR A 126 -7.38 -5.47 -17.33
CA THR A 126 -7.91 -4.62 -18.38
C THR A 126 -8.89 -5.40 -19.27
N THR A 127 -9.36 -4.75 -20.32
CA THR A 127 -10.20 -5.39 -21.36
C THR A 127 -9.48 -6.51 -22.13
N PHE A 128 -8.21 -6.77 -21.84
CA PHE A 128 -7.50 -7.93 -22.38
C PHE A 128 -7.77 -9.23 -21.60
N SER A 129 -8.42 -9.13 -20.42
CA SER A 129 -8.97 -10.25 -19.66
C SER A 129 -10.36 -9.91 -19.13
N ASP A 130 -10.54 -9.75 -17.85
CA ASP A 130 -11.81 -9.52 -17.17
C ASP A 130 -11.99 -8.09 -16.62
N GLY A 131 -11.02 -7.21 -16.84
CA GLY A 131 -11.11 -5.81 -16.49
C GLY A 131 -12.03 -5.03 -17.44
N LEU A 132 -12.70 -3.99 -16.93
CA LEU A 132 -13.65 -3.19 -17.69
C LEU A 132 -13.03 -2.05 -18.51
N GLU A 133 -11.77 -1.70 -18.21
CA GLU A 133 -11.10 -0.52 -18.76
C GLU A 133 -9.91 -0.90 -19.62
N THR A 134 -9.62 -0.04 -20.61
CA THR A 134 -8.42 -0.25 -21.44
C THR A 134 -7.13 -0.02 -20.66
N PRO A 135 -5.99 -0.62 -21.09
CA PRO A 135 -4.70 -0.37 -20.47
C PRO A 135 -4.34 1.11 -20.40
N GLU A 136 -4.66 1.89 -21.44
CA GLU A 136 -4.39 3.33 -21.47
C GLU A 136 -5.20 4.09 -20.43
N HIS A 137 -6.48 3.73 -20.25
CA HIS A 137 -7.31 4.37 -19.21
C HIS A 137 -6.77 4.06 -17.82
N ARG A 138 -6.36 2.82 -17.54
CA ARG A 138 -5.70 2.46 -16.29
C ARG A 138 -4.45 3.30 -16.06
N ALA A 139 -3.61 3.49 -17.07
CA ALA A 139 -2.41 4.32 -16.97
C ALA A 139 -2.73 5.80 -16.65
N VAL A 140 -3.74 6.38 -17.31
CA VAL A 140 -4.18 7.76 -17.07
C VAL A 140 -4.71 7.92 -15.65
N VAL A 141 -5.55 6.99 -15.18
CA VAL A 141 -6.11 7.01 -13.82
C VAL A 141 -5.00 6.84 -12.77
N ALA A 142 -4.07 5.92 -12.98
CA ALA A 142 -2.92 5.73 -12.10
C ALA A 142 -2.06 7.01 -12.02
N ARG A 143 -1.77 7.64 -13.17
CA ARG A 143 -1.02 8.90 -13.21
C ARG A 143 -1.73 10.02 -12.47
N LYS A 144 -3.05 10.16 -12.66
CA LYS A 144 -3.88 11.14 -11.94
C LYS A 144 -3.83 10.95 -10.43
N ASN A 145 -3.73 9.69 -9.98
CA ASN A 145 -3.63 9.33 -8.57
C ASN A 145 -2.19 9.36 -8.02
N GLY A 146 -1.24 9.86 -8.79
CA GLY A 146 0.15 10.05 -8.38
C GLY A 146 0.97 8.75 -8.31
N PHE A 147 0.63 7.73 -9.09
CA PHE A 147 1.44 6.52 -9.20
C PHE A 147 2.70 6.79 -10.03
N ASP A 148 3.82 6.21 -9.61
CA ASP A 148 5.10 6.25 -10.31
C ASP A 148 5.28 5.08 -11.26
N PHE A 149 4.62 3.94 -10.97
CA PHE A 149 4.66 2.73 -11.79
C PHE A 149 3.36 1.94 -11.73
N ILE A 150 3.09 1.16 -12.78
CA ILE A 150 2.03 0.14 -12.81
C ILE A 150 2.49 -1.09 -13.59
N ALA A 151 1.87 -2.25 -13.29
CA ALA A 151 1.92 -3.44 -14.12
C ALA A 151 0.50 -3.80 -14.57
N ILE A 152 0.31 -4.04 -15.86
CA ILE A 152 -0.88 -4.70 -16.38
C ILE A 152 -0.61 -6.20 -16.33
N THR A 153 -1.51 -6.92 -15.66
CA THR A 153 -1.36 -8.35 -15.36
C THR A 153 -2.64 -9.10 -15.68
N ASP A 154 -3.08 -8.98 -16.92
CA ASP A 154 -4.29 -9.67 -17.41
C ASP A 154 -4.16 -11.19 -17.28
N HIS A 155 -5.27 -11.87 -16.98
CA HIS A 155 -5.32 -13.33 -16.82
C HIS A 155 -4.83 -14.07 -18.07
N ASN A 156 -3.75 -14.86 -17.93
CA ASN A 156 -3.13 -15.65 -18.99
C ASN A 156 -2.93 -14.87 -20.32
N ASN A 157 -2.79 -13.55 -20.20
CA ASN A 157 -2.70 -12.66 -21.36
C ASN A 157 -1.65 -11.57 -21.17
N TYR A 158 -0.50 -11.78 -21.81
CA TYR A 158 0.60 -10.84 -21.77
C TYR A 158 0.43 -9.64 -22.71
N LEU A 159 -0.55 -9.69 -23.64
CA LEU A 159 -0.69 -8.68 -24.70
C LEU A 159 -1.14 -7.32 -24.20
N GLY A 160 -1.98 -7.26 -23.14
CA GLY A 160 -2.40 -5.99 -22.53
C GLY A 160 -1.23 -5.16 -22.04
N SER A 161 -0.26 -5.81 -21.42
CA SER A 161 0.97 -5.21 -20.91
C SER A 161 1.90 -4.71 -22.04
N ILE A 162 2.07 -5.50 -23.11
CA ILE A 162 2.83 -5.09 -24.30
C ILE A 162 2.17 -3.91 -24.99
N HIS A 163 0.84 -4.00 -25.21
CA HIS A 163 0.07 -2.94 -25.84
C HIS A 163 0.23 -1.59 -25.11
N LEU A 164 0.10 -1.60 -23.77
CA LEU A 164 0.29 -0.39 -22.98
C LEU A 164 1.69 0.18 -23.19
N ARG A 165 2.72 -0.65 -23.09
CA ARG A 165 4.10 -0.20 -23.21
C ARG A 165 4.37 0.44 -24.56
N GLU A 166 3.96 -0.18 -25.66
CA GLU A 166 4.13 0.38 -27.01
C GLU A 166 3.43 1.72 -27.21
N LYS A 167 2.26 1.90 -26.57
CA LYS A 167 1.54 3.19 -26.60
C LYS A 167 2.25 4.25 -25.77
N MET A 168 2.70 3.88 -24.58
CA MET A 168 3.29 4.82 -23.62
C MET A 168 4.73 5.21 -23.96
N ASP A 169 5.48 4.36 -24.67
CA ASP A 169 6.81 4.70 -25.20
C ASP A 169 6.76 5.92 -26.14
N ARG A 170 5.60 6.19 -26.75
CA ARG A 170 5.35 7.39 -27.57
C ARG A 170 4.95 8.62 -26.75
N CYS A 171 4.61 8.42 -25.47
CA CYS A 171 4.19 9.48 -24.57
C CYS A 171 5.34 9.89 -23.66
N LYS A 172 5.59 11.19 -23.56
CA LYS A 172 6.55 11.71 -22.57
C LYS A 172 5.92 11.63 -21.18
N THR A 173 6.06 10.49 -20.53
CA THR A 173 5.57 10.27 -19.17
C THR A 173 6.70 9.83 -18.26
N ASN A 174 6.62 10.22 -16.98
CA ASN A 174 7.55 9.78 -15.95
C ASN A 174 7.12 8.48 -15.27
N MET A 175 6.02 7.86 -15.72
CA MET A 175 5.57 6.57 -15.18
C MET A 175 6.39 5.41 -15.77
N ILE A 176 6.64 4.42 -14.92
CA ILE A 176 7.27 3.16 -15.32
C ILE A 176 6.15 2.15 -15.60
N PHE A 177 6.20 1.52 -16.77
CA PHE A 177 5.28 0.46 -17.15
C PHE A 177 6.01 -0.87 -17.11
N ILE A 178 5.67 -1.68 -16.09
CA ILE A 178 6.23 -3.00 -15.88
C ILE A 178 5.40 -3.98 -16.71
N ARG A 179 6.07 -4.80 -17.53
CA ARG A 179 5.40 -5.86 -18.26
C ARG A 179 4.97 -6.96 -17.30
N GLY A 180 3.77 -7.51 -17.51
CA GLY A 180 3.26 -8.55 -16.64
C GLY A 180 2.11 -9.34 -17.23
N GLU A 181 1.80 -10.42 -16.58
CA GLU A 181 0.60 -11.24 -16.75
C GLU A 181 0.29 -11.95 -15.43
N GLU A 182 -0.96 -12.24 -15.17
CA GLU A 182 -1.37 -13.11 -14.09
C GLU A 182 -1.65 -14.50 -14.64
N VAL A 183 -0.85 -15.45 -14.23
CA VAL A 183 -0.84 -16.80 -14.80
C VAL A 183 -1.54 -17.76 -13.86
N HIS A 184 -2.44 -18.55 -14.40
CA HIS A 184 -3.08 -19.64 -13.65
C HIS A 184 -3.37 -20.82 -14.59
N ALA A 185 -3.25 -22.03 -14.05
CA ALA A 185 -3.66 -23.25 -14.75
C ALA A 185 -5.17 -23.44 -14.65
N ALA A 186 -5.76 -24.09 -15.63
CA ALA A 186 -7.16 -24.45 -15.62
C ALA A 186 -7.54 -25.23 -14.36
N LYS A 187 -8.61 -24.78 -13.66
CA LYS A 187 -9.10 -25.40 -12.41
C LYS A 187 -8.11 -25.37 -11.23
N CYS A 188 -7.05 -24.55 -11.28
CA CYS A 188 -6.16 -24.29 -10.16
C CYS A 188 -6.53 -22.95 -9.53
N PRO A 189 -6.78 -22.87 -8.22
CA PRO A 189 -7.09 -21.62 -7.54
C PRO A 189 -5.87 -20.73 -7.32
N VAL A 190 -4.66 -21.23 -7.60
CA VAL A 190 -3.42 -20.45 -7.44
C VAL A 190 -3.20 -19.58 -8.66
N HIS A 191 -3.07 -18.28 -8.43
CA HIS A 191 -2.72 -17.29 -9.42
C HIS A 191 -1.31 -16.75 -9.14
N ILE A 192 -0.48 -16.61 -10.17
CA ILE A 192 0.91 -16.18 -10.05
C ILE A 192 1.13 -14.95 -10.90
N LEU A 193 1.61 -13.88 -10.29
CA LEU A 193 2.03 -12.69 -11.03
C LEU A 193 3.41 -12.89 -11.64
N SER A 194 3.50 -12.81 -12.95
CA SER A 194 4.75 -12.71 -13.70
C SER A 194 5.04 -11.25 -14.00
N LEU A 195 6.10 -10.70 -13.45
CA LEU A 195 6.48 -9.30 -13.60
C LEU A 195 7.85 -9.14 -14.24
N GLY A 196 7.97 -8.24 -15.20
CA GLY A 196 9.23 -7.92 -15.87
C GLY A 196 9.72 -8.97 -16.87
N ALA A 197 8.97 -10.04 -17.10
CA ALA A 197 9.33 -11.07 -18.07
C ALA A 197 9.47 -10.52 -19.50
N ASN A 198 10.32 -11.13 -20.31
CA ASN A 198 10.53 -10.76 -21.70
C ASN A 198 9.56 -11.42 -22.69
N LYS A 199 8.80 -12.41 -22.21
CA LYS A 199 7.84 -13.20 -22.99
C LYS A 199 6.70 -13.65 -22.08
N ALA A 200 5.57 -14.00 -22.68
CA ALA A 200 4.48 -14.67 -21.98
C ALA A 200 4.94 -16.00 -21.39
N ILE A 201 4.52 -16.31 -20.18
CA ILE A 201 4.75 -17.59 -19.51
C ILE A 201 3.45 -18.41 -19.36
N ALA A 202 2.30 -17.80 -19.57
CA ALA A 202 1.01 -18.49 -19.49
C ALA A 202 0.96 -19.81 -20.29
N PRO A 203 1.48 -19.90 -21.52
CA PRO A 203 1.47 -21.17 -22.26
C PRO A 203 2.16 -22.33 -21.55
N GLN A 204 3.18 -22.04 -20.72
CA GLN A 204 3.90 -23.06 -19.97
C GLN A 204 3.19 -23.48 -18.69
N VAL A 205 2.38 -22.59 -18.09
CA VAL A 205 1.70 -22.82 -16.81
C VAL A 205 0.30 -23.39 -16.99
N THR A 206 -0.40 -23.03 -18.05
CA THR A 206 -1.74 -23.55 -18.33
C THR A 206 -1.79 -25.05 -18.62
N GLU A 207 -0.67 -25.63 -19.03
CA GLU A 207 -0.51 -27.05 -19.37
C GLU A 207 0.12 -27.89 -18.25
N ILE A 208 0.18 -27.37 -17.01
CA ILE A 208 0.76 -28.13 -15.89
C ILE A 208 -0.08 -29.37 -15.52
N THR A 209 0.61 -30.39 -15.07
CA THR A 209 0.00 -31.65 -14.61
C THR A 209 -0.71 -31.48 -13.29
N ASP A 210 -1.58 -32.44 -12.93
CA ASP A 210 -2.27 -32.40 -11.63
C ASP A 210 -1.31 -32.50 -10.44
N GLU A 211 -0.17 -33.21 -10.60
CA GLU A 211 0.91 -33.24 -9.60
C GLU A 211 1.56 -31.86 -9.40
N GLN A 212 1.86 -31.15 -10.50
CA GLN A 212 2.40 -29.80 -10.43
C GLN A 212 1.41 -28.81 -9.84
N LYS A 213 0.11 -28.97 -10.09
CA LYS A 213 -0.95 -28.16 -9.41
C LYS A 213 -0.95 -28.39 -7.91
N GLN A 214 -0.81 -29.66 -7.47
CA GLN A 214 -0.78 -29.98 -6.04
C GLN A 214 0.41 -29.31 -5.34
N ILE A 215 1.59 -29.33 -5.97
CA ILE A 215 2.78 -28.61 -5.45
C ILE A 215 2.49 -27.11 -5.27
N LEU A 216 1.79 -26.47 -6.24
CA LEU A 216 1.43 -25.05 -6.10
C LEU A 216 0.44 -24.81 -4.96
N LEU A 217 -0.52 -25.71 -4.75
CA LEU A 217 -1.48 -25.62 -3.63
C LEU A 217 -0.76 -25.78 -2.28
N ASP A 218 0.13 -26.77 -2.16
CA ASP A 218 0.91 -27.02 -0.94
C ASP A 218 1.80 -25.83 -0.55
N LEU A 219 2.23 -25.02 -1.52
CA LEU A 219 3.02 -23.80 -1.29
C LEU A 219 2.18 -22.62 -0.75
N VAL A 220 0.86 -22.65 -0.95
CA VAL A 220 -0.04 -21.57 -0.50
C VAL A 220 -0.58 -21.87 0.90
N ASP A 221 -0.62 -23.14 1.30
CA ASP A 221 -1.11 -23.60 2.61
C ASP A 221 -0.02 -23.56 3.72
N LEU A 222 1.20 -23.06 3.39
CA LEU A 222 2.30 -22.81 4.32
C LEU A 222 2.27 -21.37 4.83
#